data_064c861ededb286f48e4dc6cbc0a1afb
#
_entry.id   064c861ededb286f48e4dc6cbc0a1afb
#
_cell.length_a   1.000
_cell.length_b   1.000
_cell.length_c   1.000
_cell.angle_alpha   90.00
_cell.angle_beta   90.00
_cell.angle_gamma   90.00
#
_symmetry.space_group_name_H-M   'P 1'
#
loop_
_entity.id
_entity.type
_entity.pdbx_description
1 polymer ?
#
loop_
_entity_poly.entity_id
_entity_poly.type
_entity_poly.pdbx_seq_one_letter_code
_entity_poly.pdbx_strand_id
1 'polypeptide(L)'
;MSTPAGPGAQDPLVGDLRKAGLLPLLVLHFAARGRCYGNMLMERIGTLTQGALAVNPNTMYPLLRALEAKGLIEGEWEHPERRSRRFYTITTAGLAERDRLAAELAPRLERIQHSIESIRDELLSPV
;
A
#
# COMPACT_ATOMS: atom_id res chain seq x y z
N MET A 1 19.57 -21.59 11.93
CA MET A 1 18.72 -20.42 12.15
C MET A 1 18.47 -19.72 10.82
N SER A 2 17.23 -19.56 10.47
CA SER A 2 16.91 -18.94 9.19
C SER A 2 17.14 -17.42 9.25
N THR A 3 17.67 -16.87 8.17
CA THR A 3 17.72 -15.44 8.01
C THR A 3 16.31 -14.91 7.83
N PRO A 4 15.87 -13.94 8.63
CA PRO A 4 14.55 -13.40 8.45
C PRO A 4 14.43 -12.74 7.06
N ALA A 5 13.27 -12.81 6.48
CA ALA A 5 12.95 -12.00 5.32
C ALA A 5 13.15 -10.53 5.67
N GLY A 6 13.20 -9.66 4.67
CA GLY A 6 13.36 -8.23 4.90
C GLY A 6 12.37 -7.68 5.93
N PRO A 7 12.66 -6.47 6.46
CA PRO A 7 11.82 -5.88 7.51
C PRO A 7 10.35 -5.90 7.15
N GLY A 8 9.51 -6.38 8.05
CA GLY A 8 8.06 -6.37 7.91
C GLY A 8 7.46 -7.43 7.00
N ALA A 9 8.27 -8.14 6.19
CA ALA A 9 7.73 -9.11 5.22
C ALA A 9 6.98 -10.25 5.87
N GLN A 10 7.35 -10.64 7.11
CA GLN A 10 6.74 -11.72 7.86
C GLN A 10 6.15 -11.25 9.19
N ASP A 11 6.09 -9.95 9.40
CA ASP A 11 5.50 -9.38 10.61
C ASP A 11 3.98 -9.62 10.58
N PRO A 12 3.40 -10.27 11.61
CA PRO A 12 1.96 -10.53 11.66
C PRO A 12 1.12 -9.26 11.60
N LEU A 13 1.58 -8.15 12.20
CA LEU A 13 0.85 -6.88 12.17
C LEU A 13 0.78 -6.34 10.75
N VAL A 14 1.87 -6.43 10.00
CA VAL A 14 1.91 -6.00 8.60
C VAL A 14 1.02 -6.91 7.76
N GLY A 15 1.04 -8.22 8.02
CA GLY A 15 0.16 -9.17 7.36
C GLY A 15 -1.32 -8.84 7.57
N ASP A 16 -1.70 -8.49 8.77
CA ASP A 16 -3.08 -8.09 9.08
C ASP A 16 -3.47 -6.81 8.35
N LEU A 17 -2.59 -5.82 8.28
CA LEU A 17 -2.83 -4.59 7.53
C LEU A 17 -2.99 -4.87 6.04
N ARG A 18 -2.20 -5.77 5.47
CA ARG A 18 -2.33 -6.17 4.07
C ARG A 18 -3.69 -6.82 3.81
N LYS A 19 -4.13 -7.73 4.67
CA LYS A 19 -5.45 -8.37 4.56
C LYS A 19 -6.59 -7.36 4.68
N ALA A 20 -6.39 -6.29 5.43
CA ALA A 20 -7.38 -5.24 5.61
C ALA A 20 -7.49 -4.29 4.41
N GLY A 21 -6.69 -4.51 3.36
CA GLY A 21 -6.75 -3.69 2.15
C GLY A 21 -5.80 -2.51 2.12
N LEU A 22 -4.75 -2.53 2.94
CA LEU A 22 -3.79 -1.42 2.99
C LEU A 22 -3.11 -1.18 1.63
N LEU A 23 -2.72 -2.24 0.92
CA LEU A 23 -1.98 -2.08 -0.32
C LEU A 23 -2.82 -1.44 -1.43
N PRO A 24 -4.05 -1.90 -1.74
CA PRO A 24 -4.91 -1.21 -2.69
C PRO A 24 -5.18 0.24 -2.28
N LEU A 25 -5.40 0.50 -0.98
CA LEU A 25 -5.62 1.85 -0.49
C LEU A 25 -4.42 2.76 -0.76
N LEU A 26 -3.20 2.30 -0.50
CA LEU A 26 -2.00 3.08 -0.75
C LEU A 26 -1.81 3.38 -2.24
N VAL A 27 -2.09 2.41 -3.11
CA VAL A 27 -2.03 2.64 -4.56
C VAL A 27 -3.03 3.71 -4.97
N LEU A 28 -4.27 3.60 -4.54
CA LEU A 28 -5.31 4.60 -4.85
C LEU A 28 -4.94 5.97 -4.26
N HIS A 29 -4.42 6.00 -3.06
CA HIS A 29 -4.00 7.24 -2.42
C HIS A 29 -2.92 7.97 -3.21
N PHE A 30 -1.87 7.27 -3.63
CA PHE A 30 -0.81 7.88 -4.42
C PHE A 30 -1.29 8.28 -5.82
N ALA A 31 -2.16 7.46 -6.43
CA ALA A 31 -2.78 7.81 -7.71
C ALA A 31 -3.66 9.06 -7.61
N ALA A 32 -4.29 9.29 -6.46
CA ALA A 32 -5.07 10.50 -6.21
C ALA A 32 -4.21 11.76 -6.11
N ARG A 33 -2.94 11.60 -5.79
CA ARG A 33 -2.00 12.73 -5.67
C ARG A 33 -1.36 13.13 -6.98
N GLY A 34 -1.50 12.29 -8.00
CA GLY A 34 -0.95 12.56 -9.29
C GLY A 34 -0.70 11.30 -10.10
N ARG A 35 -0.39 11.49 -11.36
CA ARG A 35 -0.05 10.43 -12.29
C ARG A 35 1.09 9.58 -11.74
N CYS A 36 0.95 8.26 -11.77
CA CYS A 36 1.92 7.35 -11.18
C CYS A 36 2.19 6.13 -12.07
N TYR A 37 3.22 5.38 -11.73
CA TYR A 37 3.57 4.13 -12.42
C TYR A 37 4.12 3.12 -11.40
N GLY A 38 4.20 1.85 -11.81
CA GLY A 38 4.48 0.76 -10.88
C GLY A 38 5.73 0.92 -10.03
N ASN A 39 6.87 1.26 -10.65
CA ASN A 39 8.13 1.42 -9.90
C ASN A 39 8.06 2.56 -8.89
N MET A 40 7.43 3.68 -9.26
CA MET A 40 7.24 4.81 -8.35
C MET A 40 6.37 4.42 -7.15
N LEU A 41 5.30 3.65 -7.39
CA LEU A 41 4.43 3.17 -6.33
C LEU A 41 5.17 2.25 -5.37
N MET A 42 5.94 1.31 -5.90
CA MET A 42 6.72 0.39 -5.07
C MET A 42 7.72 1.15 -4.18
N GLU A 43 8.41 2.12 -4.76
CA GLU A 43 9.36 2.95 -4.03
C GLU A 43 8.68 3.79 -2.95
N ARG A 44 7.57 4.45 -3.28
CA ARG A 44 6.85 5.29 -2.31
C ARG A 44 6.25 4.49 -1.18
N ILE A 45 5.71 3.33 -1.47
CA ILE A 45 5.15 2.46 -0.43
C ILE A 45 6.27 1.96 0.50
N GLY A 46 7.40 1.57 -0.07
CA GLY A 46 8.55 1.16 0.73
C GLY A 46 9.05 2.27 1.64
N THR A 47 9.17 3.49 1.11
CA THR A 47 9.62 4.65 1.90
C THR A 47 8.62 5.02 2.98
N LEU A 48 7.33 5.08 2.64
CA LEU A 48 6.28 5.42 3.59
C LEU A 48 6.24 4.47 4.77
N THR A 49 6.40 3.18 4.52
CA THR A 49 6.33 2.15 5.55
C THR A 49 7.68 1.81 6.16
N GLN A 50 8.73 2.53 5.76
CA GLN A 50 10.10 2.30 6.22
C GLN A 50 10.54 0.84 6.02
N GLY A 51 10.16 0.29 4.87
CA GLY A 51 10.49 -1.07 4.50
C GLY A 51 9.59 -2.15 5.10
N ALA A 52 8.67 -1.79 5.99
CA ALA A 52 7.78 -2.75 6.63
C ALA A 52 6.83 -3.41 5.62
N LEU A 53 6.48 -2.70 4.56
CA LEU A 53 5.64 -3.23 3.48
C LEU A 53 6.43 -3.15 2.18
N ALA A 54 7.18 -4.19 1.88
CA ALA A 54 7.92 -4.30 0.63
C ALA A 54 7.01 -4.92 -0.43
N VAL A 55 6.90 -4.27 -1.58
CA VAL A 55 6.06 -4.72 -2.68
C VAL A 55 6.94 -4.95 -3.90
N ASN A 56 6.89 -6.15 -4.45
CA ASN A 56 7.64 -6.49 -5.65
C ASN A 56 6.74 -6.43 -6.90
N PRO A 57 7.32 -6.50 -8.11
CA PRO A 57 6.53 -6.44 -9.36
C PRO A 57 5.47 -7.53 -9.47
N ASN A 58 5.74 -8.72 -8.92
CA ASN A 58 4.80 -9.85 -8.99
C ASN A 58 3.51 -9.58 -8.20
N THR A 59 3.56 -8.66 -7.24
CA THR A 59 2.38 -8.23 -6.48
C THR A 59 1.80 -6.95 -7.08
N MET A 60 2.64 -5.99 -7.43
CA MET A 60 2.20 -4.67 -7.88
C MET A 60 1.45 -4.71 -9.20
N TYR A 61 2.01 -5.36 -10.22
CA TYR A 61 1.40 -5.31 -11.55
C TYR A 61 0.06 -6.04 -11.63
N PRO A 62 -0.15 -7.22 -11.02
CA PRO A 62 -1.50 -7.79 -10.97
C PRO A 62 -2.50 -6.91 -10.23
N LEU A 63 -2.06 -6.22 -9.16
CA LEU A 63 -2.93 -5.30 -8.43
C LEU A 63 -3.36 -4.13 -9.31
N LEU A 64 -2.42 -3.52 -10.03
CA LEU A 64 -2.72 -2.42 -10.95
C LEU A 64 -3.72 -2.85 -12.02
N ARG A 65 -3.52 -4.04 -12.60
CA ARG A 65 -4.47 -4.57 -13.58
C ARG A 65 -5.86 -4.80 -12.98
N ALA A 66 -5.93 -5.29 -11.75
CA ALA A 66 -7.21 -5.51 -11.09
C ALA A 66 -7.93 -4.20 -10.78
N LEU A 67 -7.19 -3.19 -10.32
CA LEU A 67 -7.78 -1.86 -10.06
C LEU A 67 -8.26 -1.19 -11.34
N GLU A 68 -7.50 -1.33 -12.42
CA GLU A 68 -7.89 -0.80 -13.73
C GLU A 68 -9.14 -1.51 -14.25
N ALA A 69 -9.19 -2.84 -14.12
CA ALA A 69 -10.35 -3.62 -14.55
C ALA A 69 -11.63 -3.24 -13.80
N LYS A 70 -11.50 -2.81 -12.55
CA LYS A 70 -12.63 -2.32 -11.76
C LYS A 70 -12.99 -0.86 -12.04
N GLY A 71 -12.25 -0.19 -12.91
CA GLY A 71 -12.49 1.20 -13.24
C GLY A 71 -12.08 2.19 -12.15
N LEU A 72 -11.19 1.79 -11.24
CA LEU A 72 -10.74 2.64 -10.15
C LEU A 72 -9.54 3.48 -10.53
N ILE A 73 -8.75 3.01 -11.49
CA ILE A 73 -7.65 3.76 -12.11
C ILE A 73 -7.75 3.58 -13.62
N GLU A 74 -7.18 4.53 -14.36
CA GLU A 74 -7.05 4.46 -15.80
C GLU A 74 -5.58 4.40 -16.18
N GLY A 75 -5.22 3.43 -17.02
CA GLY A 75 -3.86 3.25 -17.49
C GLY A 75 -3.67 3.80 -18.89
N GLU A 76 -2.48 4.35 -19.15
CA GLU A 76 -2.11 4.90 -20.44
C GLU A 76 -0.62 4.66 -20.68
N TRP A 77 -0.29 4.16 -21.87
CA TRP A 77 1.11 3.95 -22.24
C TRP A 77 1.80 5.28 -22.48
N GLU A 78 3.03 5.41 -21.99
CA GLU A 78 3.87 6.58 -22.25
C GLU A 78 4.05 6.80 -23.74
N HIS A 79 4.31 5.69 -24.47
CA HIS A 79 4.46 5.68 -25.91
C HIS A 79 3.56 4.59 -26.48
N PRO A 80 2.37 4.93 -27.01
CA PRO A 80 1.41 3.93 -27.48
C PRO A 80 1.93 3.06 -28.62
N GLU A 81 2.87 3.59 -29.42
CA GLU A 81 3.39 2.92 -30.61
C GLU A 81 4.54 1.96 -30.33
N ARG A 82 5.01 1.88 -29.10
CA ARG A 82 6.12 1.00 -28.74
C ARG A 82 6.03 0.56 -27.29
N ARG A 83 6.82 -0.45 -26.92
CA ARG A 83 6.92 -0.91 -25.53
C ARG A 83 7.42 0.24 -24.65
N SER A 84 6.63 0.61 -23.64
CA SER A 84 6.91 1.75 -22.81
C SER A 84 6.30 1.59 -21.42
N ARG A 85 6.53 2.59 -20.56
CA ARG A 85 5.94 2.64 -19.23
C ARG A 85 4.44 2.85 -19.30
N ARG A 86 3.72 2.24 -18.36
CA ARG A 86 2.30 2.48 -18.24
C ARG A 86 2.05 3.40 -17.05
N PHE A 87 1.40 4.51 -17.31
CA PHE A 87 1.02 5.48 -16.30
C PHE A 87 -0.44 5.28 -15.91
N TYR A 88 -0.75 5.62 -14.67
CA TYR A 88 -2.09 5.47 -14.12
C TYR A 88 -2.54 6.77 -13.48
N THR A 89 -3.82 7.08 -13.64
CA THR A 89 -4.51 8.19 -12.98
C THR A 89 -5.74 7.65 -12.28
N ILE A 90 -6.13 8.30 -11.18
CA ILE A 90 -7.30 7.86 -10.43
C ILE A 90 -8.58 8.33 -11.13
N THR A 91 -9.63 7.51 -11.04
CA THR A 91 -10.96 7.87 -11.54
C THR A 91 -11.81 8.41 -10.38
N THR A 92 -13.00 8.95 -10.71
CA THR A 92 -13.97 9.36 -9.70
C THR A 92 -14.36 8.18 -8.80
N ALA A 93 -14.57 7.00 -9.41
CA ALA A 93 -14.86 5.79 -8.65
C ALA A 93 -13.68 5.40 -7.75
N GLY A 94 -12.45 5.59 -8.23
CA GLY A 94 -11.24 5.33 -7.45
C GLY A 94 -11.10 6.24 -6.24
N LEU A 95 -11.46 7.51 -6.38
CA LEU A 95 -11.47 8.45 -5.25
C LEU A 95 -12.47 8.02 -4.18
N ALA A 96 -13.67 7.61 -4.58
CA ALA A 96 -14.68 7.13 -3.65
C ALA A 96 -14.22 5.86 -2.92
N GLU A 97 -13.62 4.94 -3.64
CA GLU A 97 -13.11 3.70 -3.06
C GLU A 97 -11.94 3.97 -2.10
N ARG A 98 -11.05 4.88 -2.47
CA ARG A 98 -9.96 5.32 -1.58
C ARG A 98 -10.51 5.82 -0.26
N ASP A 99 -11.52 6.68 -0.30
CA ASP A 99 -12.11 7.27 0.91
C ASP A 99 -12.82 6.20 1.76
N ARG A 100 -13.51 5.27 1.11
CA ARG A 100 -14.17 4.15 1.78
C ARG A 100 -13.16 3.26 2.50
N LEU A 101 -12.08 2.89 1.83
CA LEU A 101 -11.03 2.05 2.41
C LEU A 101 -10.31 2.76 3.56
N ALA A 102 -10.04 4.06 3.41
CA ALA A 102 -9.40 4.84 4.46
C ALA A 102 -10.26 4.91 5.72
N ALA A 103 -11.57 5.15 5.56
CA ALA A 103 -12.50 5.21 6.67
C ALA A 103 -12.63 3.85 7.38
N GLU A 104 -12.56 2.76 6.62
CA GLU A 104 -12.63 1.40 7.16
C GLU A 104 -11.35 1.02 7.90
N LEU A 105 -10.20 1.44 7.39
CA LEU A 105 -8.90 1.08 7.95
C LEU A 105 -8.51 1.95 9.16
N ALA A 106 -8.91 3.22 9.19
CA ALA A 106 -8.47 4.16 10.22
C ALA A 106 -8.68 3.67 11.65
N PRO A 107 -9.85 3.12 12.04
CA PRO A 107 -10.03 2.62 13.40
C PRO A 107 -9.10 1.46 13.75
N ARG A 108 -8.76 0.62 12.77
CA ARG A 108 -7.83 -0.50 12.97
C ARG A 108 -6.42 0.00 13.21
N LEU A 109 -6.00 1.00 12.45
CA LEU A 109 -4.68 1.63 12.64
C LEU A 109 -4.59 2.25 14.02
N GLU A 110 -5.63 2.95 14.45
CA GLU A 110 -5.70 3.58 15.77
C GLU A 110 -5.58 2.54 16.89
N ARG A 111 -6.32 1.43 16.80
CA ARG A 111 -6.22 0.36 17.79
C ARG A 111 -4.83 -0.27 17.84
N ILE A 112 -4.22 -0.51 16.68
CA ILE A 112 -2.88 -1.07 16.61
C ILE A 112 -1.86 -0.11 17.25
N GLN A 113 -2.00 1.18 16.94
CA GLN A 113 -1.14 2.21 17.54
C GLN A 113 -1.23 2.22 19.05
N HIS A 114 -2.44 2.21 19.60
CA HIS A 114 -2.68 2.16 21.04
C HIS A 114 -2.08 0.91 21.67
N SER A 115 -2.24 -0.25 21.04
CA SER A 115 -1.69 -1.50 21.53
C SER A 115 -0.17 -1.46 21.58
N ILE A 116 0.44 -0.92 20.53
CA ILE A 116 1.91 -0.79 20.46
C ILE A 116 2.40 0.15 21.55
N GLU A 117 1.74 1.28 21.74
CA GLU A 117 2.08 2.25 22.80
C GLU A 117 1.97 1.62 24.18
N SER A 118 0.90 0.88 24.44
CA SER A 118 0.70 0.20 25.72
C SER A 118 1.79 -0.83 26.02
N ILE A 119 2.12 -1.64 25.02
CA ILE A 119 3.20 -2.65 25.14
C ILE A 119 4.54 -1.97 25.41
N ARG A 120 4.83 -0.92 24.66
CA ARG A 120 6.08 -0.18 24.78
C ARG A 120 6.20 0.46 26.16
N ASP A 121 5.14 1.10 26.64
CA ASP A 121 5.12 1.74 27.95
C ASP A 121 5.35 0.71 29.07
N GLU A 122 4.69 -0.45 28.97
CA GLU A 122 4.86 -1.53 29.95
C GLU A 122 6.30 -2.06 29.98
N LEU A 123 6.86 -2.32 28.81
CA LEU A 123 8.21 -2.91 28.71
C LEU A 123 9.32 -1.93 29.10
N LEU A 124 9.13 -0.64 28.88
CA LEU A 124 10.13 0.38 29.14
C LEU A 124 9.93 1.07 30.49
N SER A 125 8.91 0.70 31.26
CA SER A 125 8.72 1.22 32.62
C SER A 125 9.75 0.61 33.58
N PRO A 126 10.22 1.35 34.57
CA PRO A 126 11.11 0.81 35.61
C PRO A 126 10.41 -0.32 36.37
N VAL A 127 11.14 -1.38 36.62
CA VAL A 127 10.63 -2.50 37.39
C VAL A 127 10.63 -2.18 38.88
#